data_8bfbf3b9adc9f960cba6383a7b84cfd3
#
_entry.id   8bfbf3b9adc9f960cba6383a7b84cfd3
#
_cell.length_a   1.000
_cell.length_b   1.000
_cell.length_c   1.000
_cell.angle_alpha   90.00
_cell.angle_beta   90.00
_cell.angle_gamma   90.00
#
_symmetry.space_group_name_H-M   'P 1'
#
loop_
_entity.id
_entity.type
_entity.pdbx_description
1 polymer ?
#
loop_
_entity_poly.entity_id
_entity_poly.type
_entity_poly.pdbx_seq_one_letter_code
_entity_poly.pdbx_strand_id
1 'polypeptide(L)' 'MFIAMNRFKIKIGKEKDFENVWKNRETFLDKVKGFEKFNLIKGKIYEEYTLYASHSIWNSEEDFINWTKSEEF' A
#
# COMPACT_ATOMS: atom_id res chain seq x y z
N MET A 1 -16.53 -2.21 7.52
CA MET A 1 -15.23 -2.54 6.86
C MET A 1 -15.07 -1.73 5.59
N PHE A 2 -13.90 -1.17 5.41
CA PHE A 2 -13.58 -0.40 4.21
C PHE A 2 -12.30 -0.97 3.59
N ILE A 3 -12.29 -1.13 2.26
CA ILE A 3 -11.13 -1.63 1.53
C ILE A 3 -10.63 -0.53 0.61
N ALA A 4 -9.36 -0.13 0.79
CA ALA A 4 -8.70 0.83 -0.08
C ALA A 4 -7.75 0.09 -1.01
N MET A 5 -7.85 0.38 -2.32
CA MET A 5 -7.02 -0.26 -3.33
C MET A 5 -6.32 0.79 -4.18
N ASN A 6 -5.05 0.56 -4.45
CA ASN A 6 -4.27 1.42 -5.33
C ASN A 6 -3.47 0.56 -6.30
N ARG A 7 -3.25 1.09 -7.51
CA ARG A 7 -2.40 0.44 -8.51
C ARG A 7 -1.17 1.29 -8.74
N PHE A 8 -0.03 0.62 -8.95
CA PHE A 8 1.23 1.29 -9.20
C PHE A 8 1.93 0.68 -10.39
N LYS A 9 2.48 1.53 -11.26
CA LYS A 9 3.31 1.10 -12.38
C LYS A 9 4.75 1.37 -11.99
N ILE A 10 5.49 0.33 -11.67
CA ILE A 10 6.85 0.46 -11.16
C ILE A 10 7.83 0.15 -12.28
N LYS A 11 8.70 1.11 -12.57
CA LYS A 11 9.70 1.00 -13.61
C LYS A 11 10.54 -0.27 -13.42
N ILE A 12 10.81 -0.95 -14.52
CA ILE A 12 11.65 -2.15 -14.50
C ILE A 12 13.00 -1.82 -13.86
N GLY A 13 13.41 -2.65 -12.92
CA GLY A 13 14.63 -2.45 -12.14
C GLY A 13 14.42 -1.74 -10.82
N LYS A 14 13.24 -1.19 -10.57
CA LYS A 14 12.92 -0.46 -9.33
C LYS A 14 11.96 -1.21 -8.40
N GLU A 15 11.61 -2.44 -8.77
CA GLU A 15 10.64 -3.23 -8.01
C GLU A 15 11.08 -3.45 -6.57
N LYS A 16 12.35 -3.80 -6.37
CA LYS A 16 12.87 -4.08 -5.04
C LYS A 16 12.83 -2.84 -4.15
N ASP A 17 13.16 -1.69 -4.70
CA ASP A 17 13.11 -0.42 -3.97
C ASP A 17 11.69 -0.11 -3.53
N PHE A 18 10.72 -0.32 -4.43
CA PHE A 18 9.32 -0.11 -4.14
C PHE A 18 8.82 -1.05 -3.04
N GLU A 19 9.18 -2.33 -3.13
CA GLU A 19 8.80 -3.32 -2.13
C GLU A 19 9.38 -2.98 -0.76
N ASN A 20 10.62 -2.48 -0.71
CA ASN A 20 11.25 -2.08 0.54
C ASN A 20 10.55 -0.88 1.18
N VAL A 21 10.12 0.09 0.37
CA VAL A 21 9.37 1.25 0.86
C VAL A 21 8.09 0.80 1.56
N TRP A 22 7.35 -0.12 0.94
CA TRP A 22 6.09 -0.61 1.51
C TRP A 22 6.31 -1.50 2.73
N LYS A 23 7.38 -2.28 2.72
CA LYS A 23 7.73 -3.10 3.88
C LYS A 23 8.00 -2.24 5.11
N ASN A 24 8.67 -1.10 4.92
CA ASN A 24 8.91 -0.16 6.01
C ASN A 24 7.62 0.52 6.47
N ARG A 25 6.76 0.90 5.54
CA ARG A 25 5.46 1.51 5.86
C ARG A 25 4.55 0.57 6.62
N GLU A 26 4.57 -0.72 6.28
CA GLU A 26 3.73 -1.72 6.93
C GLU A 26 4.00 -1.77 8.44
N THR A 27 5.24 -1.56 8.84
CA THR A 27 5.60 -1.52 10.26
C THR A 27 4.88 -0.39 11.00
N PHE A 28 4.66 0.74 10.35
CA PHE A 28 3.96 1.88 10.94
C PHE A 28 2.45 1.70 10.89
N LEU A 29 1.93 1.03 9.86
CA LEU A 29 0.50 0.82 9.70
C LEU A 29 -0.11 0.07 10.88
N ASP A 30 0.61 -0.87 11.46
CA ASP A 30 0.13 -1.63 12.62
C ASP A 30 -0.27 -0.74 13.80
N LYS A 31 0.23 0.48 13.85
CA LYS A 31 -0.04 1.44 14.93
C LYS A 31 -1.13 2.44 14.57
N VAL A 32 -1.65 2.38 13.36
CA VAL A 32 -2.65 3.35 12.91
C VAL A 32 -4.04 2.91 13.32
N LYS A 33 -4.80 3.86 13.89
CA LYS A 33 -6.16 3.58 14.33
C LYS A 33 -7.03 3.11 13.18
N GLY A 34 -7.72 2.01 13.41
CA GLY A 34 -8.69 1.48 12.43
C GLY A 34 -8.07 0.61 11.35
N PHE A 35 -6.76 0.49 11.31
CA PHE A 35 -6.10 -0.38 10.36
C PHE A 35 -6.28 -1.85 10.76
N GLU A 36 -6.65 -2.70 9.81
CA GLU A 36 -6.81 -4.13 10.06
C GLU A 36 -5.80 -4.98 9.32
N LYS A 37 -5.62 -4.75 8.01
CA LYS A 37 -4.77 -5.62 7.20
C LYS A 37 -4.24 -4.89 5.96
N PHE A 38 -3.05 -5.28 5.54
CA PHE A 38 -2.42 -4.76 4.32
C PHE A 38 -1.84 -5.90 3.50
N ASN A 39 -2.01 -5.84 2.18
CA ASN A 39 -1.38 -6.75 1.23
C ASN A 39 -0.82 -5.95 0.06
N LEU A 40 0.44 -6.19 -0.28
CA LEU A 40 1.03 -5.70 -1.51
C LEU A 40 1.06 -6.85 -2.49
N ILE A 41 0.43 -6.67 -3.65
CA ILE A 41 0.29 -7.72 -4.65
C ILE A 41 1.13 -7.35 -5.87
N LYS A 42 2.01 -8.27 -6.27
CA LYS A 42 2.79 -8.12 -7.49
C LYS A 42 1.97 -8.69 -8.64
N GLY A 43 1.70 -7.87 -9.65
CA GLY A 43 0.93 -8.27 -10.80
C GLY A 43 1.81 -8.66 -11.98
N LYS A 44 1.29 -8.43 -13.18
CA LYS A 44 1.97 -8.81 -14.43
C LYS A 44 3.17 -7.91 -14.69
N ILE A 45 4.21 -8.49 -15.25
CA ILE A 45 5.40 -7.74 -15.70
C ILE A 45 5.19 -7.40 -17.16
N TYR A 46 5.25 -6.09 -17.46
CA TYR A 46 5.16 -5.58 -18.83
C TYR A 46 6.54 -5.17 -19.31
N GLU A 47 6.64 -4.74 -20.56
CA GLU A 47 7.92 -4.38 -21.14
C GLU A 47 8.60 -3.22 -20.42
N GLU A 48 7.84 -2.22 -20.00
CA GLU A 48 8.39 -1.01 -19.40
C GLU A 48 8.16 -0.89 -17.90
N TYR A 49 7.27 -1.71 -17.34
CA TYR A 49 6.93 -1.62 -15.91
C TYR A 49 6.40 -2.93 -15.37
N THR A 50 6.43 -3.03 -14.05
CA THR A 50 5.76 -4.12 -13.33
C THR A 50 4.54 -3.53 -12.63
N LEU A 51 3.41 -4.17 -12.76
CA LEU A 51 2.19 -3.72 -12.09
C LEU A 51 2.16 -4.22 -10.66
N TYR A 52 1.87 -3.31 -9.73
CA TYR A 52 1.63 -3.64 -8.34
C TYR A 52 0.27 -3.12 -7.92
N ALA A 53 -0.30 -3.74 -6.91
CA ALA A 53 -1.54 -3.27 -6.31
C ALA A 53 -1.42 -3.36 -4.80
N SER A 54 -1.99 -2.40 -4.10
CA SER A 54 -2.06 -2.48 -2.64
C SER A 54 -3.52 -2.60 -2.22
N HIS A 55 -3.76 -3.47 -1.24
CA HIS A 55 -5.06 -3.63 -0.60
C HIS A 55 -4.86 -3.35 0.88
N SER A 56 -5.58 -2.37 1.41
CA SER A 56 -5.59 -2.14 2.85
C SER A 56 -7.02 -2.22 3.36
N ILE A 57 -7.20 -2.90 4.48
CA ILE A 57 -8.51 -3.09 5.09
C ILE A 57 -8.57 -2.27 6.36
N TRP A 58 -9.66 -1.50 6.52
CA TRP A 58 -9.85 -0.54 7.61
C TRP A 58 -11.23 -0.76 8.25
N ASN A 59 -11.35 -0.36 9.50
CA ASN A 59 -12.64 -0.42 10.19
C ASN A 59 -13.67 0.48 9.51
N SER A 60 -13.22 1.64 9.00
CA SER A 60 -14.10 2.58 8.31
C SER A 60 -13.32 3.40 7.29
N GLU A 61 -14.03 3.99 6.34
CA GLU A 61 -13.43 4.91 5.37
C GLU A 61 -12.80 6.11 6.06
N GLU A 62 -13.43 6.59 7.13
CA GLU A 62 -12.91 7.73 7.89
C GLU A 62 -11.51 7.45 8.44
N ASP A 63 -11.28 6.26 8.96
CA ASP A 63 -9.98 5.88 9.50
C ASP A 63 -8.92 5.89 8.40
N PHE A 64 -9.26 5.39 7.21
CA PHE A 64 -8.36 5.43 6.07
C PHE A 64 -8.04 6.86 5.67
N ILE A 65 -9.05 7.71 5.56
CA ILE A 65 -8.87 9.11 5.17
C ILE A 65 -8.00 9.85 6.19
N ASN A 66 -8.23 9.60 7.47
CA ASN A 66 -7.43 10.21 8.53
C ASN A 66 -5.96 9.80 8.42
N TRP A 67 -5.70 8.54 8.07
CA TRP A 67 -4.32 8.09 7.84
C TRP A 67 -3.67 8.82 6.67
N THR A 68 -4.39 9.02 5.56
CA THR A 68 -3.83 9.71 4.39
C THR A 68 -3.43 11.16 4.68
N LYS A 69 -4.01 11.74 5.74
CA LYS A 69 -3.71 13.11 6.18
C LYS A 69 -2.65 13.14 7.28
N SER A 70 -2.20 12.00 7.76
CA SER A 70 -1.25 11.92 8.86
C SER A 70 0.18 11.94 8.34
N GLU A 71 1.13 12.12 9.27
CA GLU A 71 2.54 12.13 8.95
C GLU A 71 3.07 10.74 8.58
N GLU A 72 2.37 9.68 9.00
CA GLU A 72 2.74 8.31 8.64
C GLU A 72 2.43 7.97 7.19
N PHE A 73 1.59 8.75 6.55
CA PHE A 73 1.31 8.56 5.12
C PHE A 73 2.46 9.11 4.29
#